data_0f13c86847936f4da3987944973a55cf
#
_entry.id   0f13c86847936f4da3987944973a55cf
#
_cell.length_a   1.000
_cell.length_b   1.000
_cell.length_c   1.000
_cell.angle_alpha   90.00
_cell.angle_beta   90.00
_cell.angle_gamma   90.00
#
_symmetry.space_group_name_H-M   'P 1'
#
loop_
_entity.id
_entity.type
_entity.pdbx_description
1 polymer ?
#
loop_
_entity_poly.entity_id
_entity_poly.type
_entity_poly.pdbx_seq_one_letter_code
_entity_poly.pdbx_strand_id
1 'polypeptide(L)'
;MDVSELFFEIDDPGQEGKCLHLLSDILMIVLCGYLCDCEGFEEVYDYACDKEEVLREFLELPCGIPSHDTLNRVFRRLSPTQLESLLINWGKEIVGLLSQKQLIVDGKQLRGTVEAGHKQATVQILSVWAEKERLCLAQKQIANKTNEITAIPELLSTLDITDSIVSIDAIGCQKAITQLIVERQANYVIGLKSNQDGLYTQVADWFERHQSSLQAEISRDLEHGRAEKRTVILSEKLNFIDAAQEWVGLKSVIYVESSRWVNQEHQLSKRYYISSLAGYWAAQVGHFIRRHWGIENQQHWHLDVTFNEDGCQVRKDHAPRNLTTIRKLALGLISRHPAKISLKRKRKKAARDDEFLIELLNQLNI
;
A
#
# COMPACT_ATOMS: atom_id res chain seq x y z
N MET A 1 7.19 1.63 23.76
CA MET A 1 8.47 1.79 23.02
C MET A 1 8.73 3.28 22.93
N ASP A 2 9.89 3.73 23.33
CA ASP A 2 10.25 5.14 23.14
C ASP A 2 10.34 5.41 21.63
N VAL A 3 9.91 6.60 21.19
CA VAL A 3 9.95 7.01 19.77
C VAL A 3 11.38 6.88 19.21
N SER A 4 12.39 7.13 20.06
CA SER A 4 13.80 6.95 19.71
C SER A 4 14.22 5.49 19.48
N GLU A 5 13.53 4.53 20.09
CA GLU A 5 13.85 3.08 20.00
C GLU A 5 13.39 2.45 18.70
N LEU A 6 12.48 3.09 17.96
CA LEU A 6 11.89 2.54 16.74
C LEU A 6 12.96 2.05 15.72
N PHE A 7 14.07 2.75 15.65
CA PHE A 7 15.14 2.51 14.66
C PHE A 7 16.39 1.82 15.23
N PHE A 8 16.43 1.47 16.52
CA PHE A 8 17.62 0.89 17.16
C PHE A 8 18.01 -0.50 16.64
N GLU A 9 17.05 -1.25 16.11
CA GLU A 9 17.31 -2.59 15.56
C GLU A 9 17.90 -2.56 14.14
N ILE A 10 18.10 -1.37 13.56
CA ILE A 10 18.62 -1.22 12.20
C ILE A 10 20.14 -1.07 12.25
N ASP A 11 20.86 -1.94 11.54
CA ASP A 11 22.32 -1.89 11.45
C ASP A 11 22.81 -0.64 10.70
N ASP A 12 23.73 0.11 11.32
CA ASP A 12 24.36 1.26 10.70
C ASP A 12 25.26 0.82 9.52
N PRO A 13 24.98 1.28 8.28
CA PRO A 13 25.81 0.96 7.11
C PRO A 13 27.16 1.69 7.11
N GLY A 14 27.44 2.52 8.10
CA GLY A 14 28.70 3.25 8.28
C GLY A 14 29.83 2.36 8.80
N GLN A 15 31.04 2.92 8.86
CA GLN A 15 32.16 2.25 9.50
C GLN A 15 32.16 2.59 10.98
N GLU A 16 32.22 1.57 11.82
CA GLU A 16 32.35 1.73 13.27
C GLU A 16 33.49 2.69 13.63
N GLY A 17 33.26 3.62 14.55
CA GLY A 17 34.21 4.64 14.96
C GLY A 17 34.42 5.82 13.98
N LYS A 18 33.73 5.82 12.82
CA LYS A 18 33.76 6.95 11.87
C LYS A 18 32.40 7.63 11.67
N CYS A 19 31.35 7.11 12.30
CA CYS A 19 30.03 7.72 12.26
C CYS A 19 29.96 8.85 13.29
N LEU A 20 29.71 10.06 12.81
CA LEU A 20 29.55 11.27 13.67
C LEU A 20 28.13 11.41 14.22
N HIS A 21 27.14 10.83 13.51
CA HIS A 21 25.72 10.93 13.83
C HIS A 21 25.16 9.53 14.05
N LEU A 22 24.24 9.39 14.97
CA LEU A 22 23.52 8.13 15.19
C LEU A 22 22.55 7.85 14.05
N LEU A 23 22.46 6.59 13.65
CA LEU A 23 21.53 6.17 12.57
C LEU A 23 20.08 6.43 12.98
N SER A 24 19.71 6.15 14.23
CA SER A 24 18.39 6.44 14.79
C SER A 24 18.00 7.90 14.63
N ASP A 25 18.91 8.83 14.95
CA ASP A 25 18.68 10.28 14.80
C ASP A 25 18.45 10.63 13.33
N ILE A 26 19.28 10.10 12.42
CA ILE A 26 19.15 10.33 10.97
C ILE A 26 17.79 9.90 10.46
N LEU A 27 17.36 8.70 10.82
CA LEU A 27 16.08 8.15 10.36
C LEU A 27 14.88 8.90 10.95
N MET A 28 14.97 9.30 12.22
CA MET A 28 13.95 10.08 12.89
C MET A 28 13.84 11.49 12.30
N ILE A 29 14.95 12.17 12.03
CA ILE A 29 14.98 13.48 11.37
C ILE A 29 14.28 13.40 10.01
N VAL A 30 14.56 12.37 9.20
CA VAL A 30 13.92 12.23 7.89
C VAL A 30 12.42 11.93 8.03
N LEU A 31 12.01 11.13 9.01
CA LEU A 31 10.60 10.90 9.30
C LEU A 31 9.89 12.19 9.71
N CYS A 32 10.46 12.96 10.64
CA CYS A 32 9.93 14.25 11.07
C CYS A 32 9.82 15.24 9.90
N GLY A 33 10.83 15.34 9.05
CA GLY A 33 10.79 16.17 7.87
C GLY A 33 9.62 15.81 6.95
N TYR A 34 9.41 14.54 6.65
CA TYR A 34 8.26 14.11 5.85
C TYR A 34 6.90 14.33 6.53
N LEU A 35 6.82 14.23 7.84
CA LEU A 35 5.64 14.64 8.61
C LEU A 35 5.40 16.16 8.54
N CYS A 36 6.46 16.95 8.40
CA CYS A 36 6.46 18.42 8.37
C CYS A 36 6.51 19.03 6.95
N ASP A 37 6.01 18.32 5.93
CA ASP A 37 5.82 18.80 4.55
C ASP A 37 7.11 18.88 3.70
N CYS A 38 8.26 18.37 4.19
CA CYS A 38 9.46 18.26 3.37
C CYS A 38 9.33 17.19 2.29
N GLU A 39 9.97 17.41 1.13
CA GLU A 39 9.89 16.52 -0.05
C GLU A 39 11.25 15.90 -0.42
N GLY A 40 12.37 16.49 0.04
CA GLY A 40 13.74 16.04 -0.24
C GLY A 40 14.70 16.24 0.93
N PHE A 41 15.95 15.75 0.79
CA PHE A 41 16.93 15.80 1.85
C PHE A 41 17.44 17.24 2.16
N GLU A 42 17.41 18.15 1.18
CA GLU A 42 17.75 19.56 1.38
C GLU A 42 16.73 20.22 2.31
N GLU A 43 15.43 20.06 2.01
CA GLU A 43 14.35 20.60 2.85
C GLU A 43 14.33 19.94 4.24
N VAL A 44 14.65 18.64 4.33
CA VAL A 44 14.78 17.93 5.62
C VAL A 44 15.92 18.52 6.45
N TYR A 45 17.05 18.85 5.81
CA TYR A 45 18.17 19.50 6.48
C TYR A 45 17.81 20.89 6.99
N ASP A 46 17.20 21.74 6.14
CA ASP A 46 16.77 23.07 6.52
C ASP A 46 15.76 23.01 7.68
N TYR A 47 14.75 22.14 7.57
CA TYR A 47 13.80 21.87 8.65
C TYR A 47 14.49 21.46 9.95
N ALA A 48 15.45 20.54 9.88
CA ALA A 48 16.13 20.03 11.07
C ALA A 48 16.99 21.11 11.73
N CYS A 49 17.63 22.00 10.95
CA CYS A 49 18.37 23.14 11.47
C CYS A 49 17.44 24.15 12.18
N ASP A 50 16.26 24.43 11.58
CA ASP A 50 15.28 25.33 12.15
C ASP A 50 14.64 24.80 13.45
N LYS A 51 14.57 23.47 13.59
CA LYS A 51 13.90 22.76 14.69
C LYS A 51 14.87 22.00 15.59
N GLU A 52 16.16 22.31 15.56
CA GLU A 52 17.18 21.58 16.33
C GLU A 52 16.85 21.52 17.83
N GLU A 53 16.36 22.61 18.43
CA GLU A 53 15.99 22.65 19.85
C GLU A 53 14.90 21.65 20.19
N VAL A 54 13.85 21.55 19.37
CA VAL A 54 12.74 20.59 19.54
C VAL A 54 13.21 19.17 19.31
N LEU A 55 14.01 18.92 18.27
CA LEU A 55 14.56 17.60 17.97
C LEU A 55 15.44 17.09 19.11
N ARG A 56 16.18 17.95 19.79
CA ARG A 56 17.00 17.59 20.97
C ARG A 56 16.20 17.18 22.21
N GLU A 57 14.89 17.40 22.23
CA GLU A 57 14.04 16.89 23.32
C GLU A 57 13.92 15.35 23.29
N PHE A 58 14.12 14.72 22.11
CA PHE A 58 13.98 13.27 21.93
C PHE A 58 15.08 12.62 21.06
N LEU A 59 16.07 13.38 20.56
CA LEU A 59 17.24 12.89 19.82
C LEU A 59 18.52 13.29 20.53
N GLU A 60 19.56 12.46 20.42
CA GLU A 60 20.84 12.74 21.08
C GLU A 60 21.65 13.80 20.34
N LEU A 61 21.68 13.76 19.02
CA LEU A 61 22.39 14.68 18.13
C LEU A 61 23.84 14.99 18.59
N PRO A 62 24.69 13.98 18.80
CA PRO A 62 26.01 14.16 19.42
C PRO A 62 26.94 15.10 18.62
N CYS A 63 26.74 15.21 17.33
CA CYS A 63 27.51 16.10 16.43
C CYS A 63 26.59 17.12 15.71
N GLY A 64 25.42 17.46 16.27
CA GLY A 64 24.45 18.35 15.67
C GLY A 64 23.68 17.72 14.51
N ILE A 65 23.10 18.55 13.65
CA ILE A 65 22.27 18.09 12.52
C ILE A 65 23.14 17.54 11.39
N PRO A 66 22.87 16.32 10.89
CA PRO A 66 23.57 15.74 9.75
C PRO A 66 23.24 16.51 8.46
N SER A 67 24.26 16.81 7.64
CA SER A 67 24.07 17.49 6.35
C SER A 67 23.19 16.69 5.39
N HIS A 68 22.54 17.35 4.42
CA HIS A 68 21.73 16.70 3.38
C HIS A 68 22.49 15.62 2.61
N ASP A 69 23.82 15.80 2.39
CA ASP A 69 24.68 14.78 1.76
C ASP A 69 24.86 13.57 2.66
N THR A 70 24.93 13.75 3.98
CA THR A 70 25.00 12.64 4.94
C THR A 70 23.68 11.87 4.95
N LEU A 71 22.52 12.54 4.97
CA LEU A 71 21.21 11.93 4.85
C LEU A 71 21.12 11.07 3.58
N ASN A 72 21.46 11.64 2.43
CA ASN A 72 21.44 10.96 1.14
C ASN A 72 22.37 9.74 1.13
N ARG A 73 23.62 9.89 1.63
CA ARG A 73 24.60 8.81 1.67
C ARG A 73 24.14 7.63 2.54
N VAL A 74 23.52 7.90 3.69
CA VAL A 74 22.97 6.88 4.59
C VAL A 74 21.84 6.14 3.90
N PHE A 75 20.86 6.85 3.35
CA PHE A 75 19.70 6.25 2.66
C PHE A 75 20.08 5.43 1.43
N ARG A 76 21.17 5.76 0.77
CA ARG A 76 21.71 4.97 -0.34
C ARG A 76 22.31 3.62 0.11
N ARG A 77 22.86 3.54 1.32
CA ARG A 77 23.57 2.38 1.85
C ARG A 77 22.75 1.53 2.80
N LEU A 78 21.75 2.13 3.44
CA LEU A 78 20.85 1.48 4.39
C LEU A 78 20.18 0.27 3.74
N SER A 79 20.18 -0.87 4.45
CA SER A 79 19.51 -2.09 4.01
C SER A 79 17.98 -1.87 3.94
N PRO A 80 17.37 -1.96 2.74
CA PRO A 80 15.93 -1.77 2.62
C PRO A 80 15.12 -2.84 3.36
N THR A 81 15.66 -4.05 3.46
CA THR A 81 14.98 -5.17 4.11
C THR A 81 14.81 -4.95 5.60
N GLN A 82 15.77 -4.32 6.27
CA GLN A 82 15.66 -3.98 7.69
C GLN A 82 14.59 -2.91 7.92
N LEU A 83 14.56 -1.87 7.09
CA LEU A 83 13.57 -0.82 7.19
C LEU A 83 12.15 -1.34 6.84
N GLU A 84 12.05 -2.27 5.90
CA GLU A 84 10.78 -2.94 5.58
C GLU A 84 10.34 -3.88 6.71
N SER A 85 11.26 -4.58 7.39
CA SER A 85 10.94 -5.39 8.57
C SER A 85 10.39 -4.54 9.71
N LEU A 86 10.93 -3.34 9.90
CA LEU A 86 10.39 -2.38 10.87
C LEU A 86 8.96 -1.98 10.52
N LEU A 87 8.68 -1.67 9.24
CA LEU A 87 7.31 -1.36 8.78
C LEU A 87 6.35 -2.53 9.08
N ILE A 88 6.79 -3.77 8.83
CA ILE A 88 6.01 -4.98 9.11
C ILE A 88 5.72 -5.13 10.60
N ASN A 89 6.73 -4.97 11.46
CA ASN A 89 6.60 -5.11 12.90
C ASN A 89 5.67 -4.03 13.46
N TRP A 90 5.89 -2.78 13.12
CA TRP A 90 5.01 -1.68 13.49
C TRP A 90 3.57 -1.89 13.02
N GLY A 91 3.39 -2.34 11.77
CA GLY A 91 2.07 -2.67 11.23
C GLY A 91 1.37 -3.79 11.99
N LYS A 92 2.08 -4.85 12.39
CA LYS A 92 1.55 -5.95 13.19
C LYS A 92 1.07 -5.48 14.56
N GLU A 93 1.84 -4.66 15.23
CA GLU A 93 1.49 -4.12 16.56
C GLU A 93 0.23 -3.28 16.50
N ILE A 94 0.13 -2.37 15.50
CA ILE A 94 -1.03 -1.49 15.33
C ILE A 94 -2.29 -2.25 14.95
N VAL A 95 -2.17 -3.12 13.95
CA VAL A 95 -3.34 -3.79 13.36
C VAL A 95 -3.77 -4.98 14.23
N GLY A 96 -2.84 -5.57 14.97
CA GLY A 96 -3.06 -6.79 15.72
C GLY A 96 -3.42 -7.94 14.78
N LEU A 97 -4.43 -8.74 15.14
CA LEU A 97 -4.89 -9.85 14.30
C LEU A 97 -5.48 -9.34 12.99
N LEU A 98 -5.08 -9.96 11.88
CA LEU A 98 -5.59 -9.66 10.53
C LEU A 98 -6.91 -10.39 10.21
N SER A 99 -7.41 -11.20 11.15
CA SER A 99 -8.68 -11.92 11.02
C SER A 99 -9.82 -10.97 10.64
N GLN A 100 -10.63 -11.38 9.65
CA GLN A 100 -11.77 -10.63 9.08
C GLN A 100 -11.41 -9.29 8.43
N LYS A 101 -10.11 -8.97 8.26
CA LYS A 101 -9.67 -7.73 7.61
C LYS A 101 -9.44 -7.94 6.13
N GLN A 102 -9.69 -6.90 5.36
CA GLN A 102 -9.32 -6.90 3.94
C GLN A 102 -7.89 -6.40 3.78
N LEU A 103 -7.07 -7.24 3.14
CA LEU A 103 -5.71 -6.95 2.72
C LEU A 103 -5.71 -6.75 1.21
N ILE A 104 -5.24 -5.61 0.77
CA ILE A 104 -5.14 -5.27 -0.64
C ILE A 104 -3.69 -5.41 -1.07
N VAL A 105 -3.45 -6.20 -2.11
CA VAL A 105 -2.12 -6.34 -2.72
C VAL A 105 -2.13 -5.60 -4.04
N ASP A 106 -1.26 -4.61 -4.17
CA ASP A 106 -1.15 -3.82 -5.40
C ASP A 106 0.26 -3.27 -5.61
N GLY A 107 0.63 -3.04 -6.87
CA GLY A 107 1.94 -2.56 -7.29
C GLY A 107 1.91 -1.09 -7.70
N LYS A 108 2.89 -0.31 -7.22
CA LYS A 108 3.09 1.09 -7.60
C LYS A 108 4.44 1.30 -8.26
N GLN A 109 4.45 2.03 -9.36
CA GLN A 109 5.66 2.45 -10.06
C GLN A 109 6.12 3.82 -9.54
N LEU A 110 7.40 3.92 -9.13
CA LEU A 110 8.02 5.18 -8.72
C LEU A 110 8.55 5.91 -9.96
N ARG A 111 7.77 6.81 -10.53
CA ARG A 111 8.08 7.48 -11.80
C ARG A 111 9.28 8.40 -11.70
N GLY A 112 9.51 9.05 -10.54
CA GLY A 112 10.65 9.92 -10.29
C GLY A 112 12.01 9.23 -10.33
N THR A 113 12.07 7.89 -10.35
CA THR A 113 13.32 7.12 -10.38
C THR A 113 13.95 7.01 -11.79
N VAL A 114 13.26 7.46 -12.83
CA VAL A 114 13.78 7.46 -14.22
C VAL A 114 14.44 8.78 -14.53
N GLU A 115 15.70 8.74 -14.97
CA GLU A 115 16.37 9.91 -15.56
C GLU A 115 15.85 10.17 -16.97
N ALA A 116 15.60 11.44 -17.29
CA ALA A 116 15.18 11.84 -18.63
C ALA A 116 16.26 11.41 -19.65
N GLY A 117 15.85 10.62 -20.64
CA GLY A 117 16.73 10.11 -21.71
C GLY A 117 17.40 8.76 -21.41
N HIS A 118 17.27 8.19 -20.23
CA HIS A 118 17.76 6.86 -19.93
C HIS A 118 16.62 5.83 -19.91
N LYS A 119 16.82 4.68 -20.60
CA LYS A 119 15.91 3.51 -20.56
C LYS A 119 16.08 2.68 -19.26
N GLN A 120 16.29 3.35 -18.14
CA GLN A 120 16.41 2.65 -16.87
C GLN A 120 15.03 2.16 -16.42
N ALA A 121 14.97 0.93 -15.94
CA ALA A 121 13.71 0.38 -15.43
C ALA A 121 13.28 1.19 -14.20
N THR A 122 12.03 1.66 -14.19
CA THR A 122 11.43 2.31 -13.02
C THR A 122 11.41 1.34 -11.85
N VAL A 123 11.66 1.85 -10.65
CA VAL A 123 11.47 1.08 -9.43
C VAL A 123 9.98 0.80 -9.25
N GLN A 124 9.63 -0.47 -9.08
CA GLN A 124 8.26 -0.89 -8.78
C GLN A 124 8.20 -1.43 -7.36
N ILE A 125 7.19 -1.04 -6.61
CA ILE A 125 6.97 -1.45 -5.24
C ILE A 125 5.62 -2.15 -5.14
N LEU A 126 5.64 -3.45 -4.81
CA LEU A 126 4.46 -4.20 -4.41
C LEU A 126 4.18 -3.93 -2.93
N SER A 127 2.92 -3.73 -2.57
CA SER A 127 2.51 -3.40 -1.19
C SER A 127 1.35 -4.27 -0.74
N VAL A 128 1.30 -4.58 0.57
CA VAL A 128 0.12 -5.10 1.25
C VAL A 128 -0.46 -3.97 2.12
N TRP A 129 -1.70 -3.62 1.85
CA TRP A 129 -2.43 -2.52 2.48
C TRP A 129 -3.60 -3.05 3.31
N ALA A 130 -3.64 -2.73 4.60
CA ALA A 130 -4.80 -2.97 5.45
C ALA A 130 -5.82 -1.84 5.23
N GLU A 131 -6.92 -2.16 4.58
CA GLU A 131 -7.85 -1.17 4.03
C GLU A 131 -8.51 -0.32 5.13
N LYS A 132 -9.04 -0.96 6.16
CA LYS A 132 -9.75 -0.29 7.24
C LYS A 132 -8.83 0.58 8.08
N GLU A 133 -7.64 0.11 8.35
CA GLU A 133 -6.62 0.77 9.17
C GLU A 133 -5.86 1.84 8.38
N ARG A 134 -5.96 1.85 7.05
CA ARG A 134 -5.25 2.75 6.14
C ARG A 134 -3.74 2.70 6.34
N LEU A 135 -3.22 1.48 6.43
CA LEU A 135 -1.83 1.23 6.76
C LEU A 135 -1.18 0.27 5.78
N CYS A 136 0.00 0.61 5.29
CA CYS A 136 0.86 -0.33 4.59
C CYS A 136 1.51 -1.28 5.60
N LEU A 137 1.23 -2.58 5.47
CA LEU A 137 1.75 -3.62 6.37
C LEU A 137 3.08 -4.19 5.90
N ALA A 138 3.26 -4.28 4.59
CA ALA A 138 4.46 -4.83 3.99
C ALA A 138 4.67 -4.27 2.59
N GLN A 139 5.92 -4.22 2.15
CA GLN A 139 6.26 -3.88 0.78
C GLN A 139 7.46 -4.68 0.29
N LYS A 140 7.60 -4.76 -1.04
CA LYS A 140 8.75 -5.37 -1.70
C LYS A 140 9.02 -4.69 -3.04
N GLN A 141 10.27 -4.38 -3.31
CA GLN A 141 10.68 -3.95 -4.64
C GLN A 141 10.67 -5.12 -5.61
N ILE A 142 10.15 -4.89 -6.80
CA ILE A 142 10.14 -5.84 -7.92
C ILE A 142 10.83 -5.23 -9.14
N ALA A 143 11.46 -6.07 -9.97
CA ALA A 143 12.21 -5.60 -11.13
C ALA A 143 11.31 -5.10 -12.27
N ASN A 144 10.13 -5.71 -12.42
CA ASN A 144 9.13 -5.34 -13.42
C ASN A 144 7.76 -5.95 -13.05
N LYS A 145 6.70 -5.59 -13.78
CA LYS A 145 5.34 -6.10 -13.54
C LYS A 145 5.22 -7.63 -13.61
N THR A 146 5.98 -8.31 -14.46
CA THR A 146 5.93 -9.77 -14.54
C THR A 146 6.41 -10.45 -13.28
N ASN A 147 7.26 -9.78 -12.50
CA ASN A 147 7.75 -10.30 -11.23
C ASN A 147 6.74 -10.13 -10.07
N GLU A 148 5.60 -9.44 -10.27
CA GLU A 148 4.54 -9.38 -9.27
C GLU A 148 4.03 -10.78 -8.92
N ILE A 149 3.86 -11.65 -9.92
CA ILE A 149 3.37 -13.02 -9.75
C ILE A 149 4.23 -13.82 -8.76
N THR A 150 5.54 -13.67 -8.82
CA THR A 150 6.48 -14.35 -7.91
C THR A 150 6.66 -13.63 -6.58
N ALA A 151 6.52 -12.31 -6.57
CA ALA A 151 6.71 -11.50 -5.38
C ALA A 151 5.49 -11.50 -4.43
N ILE A 152 4.27 -11.67 -4.95
CA ILE A 152 3.05 -11.74 -4.13
C ILE A 152 3.13 -12.86 -3.07
N PRO A 153 3.47 -14.12 -3.42
CA PRO A 153 3.63 -15.20 -2.44
C PRO A 153 4.67 -14.88 -1.37
N GLU A 154 5.82 -14.35 -1.77
CA GLU A 154 6.90 -14.01 -0.86
C GLU A 154 6.47 -12.92 0.12
N LEU A 155 5.80 -11.87 -0.38
CA LEU A 155 5.33 -10.75 0.43
C LEU A 155 4.24 -11.17 1.41
N LEU A 156 3.24 -11.94 0.96
CA LEU A 156 2.18 -12.45 1.83
C LEU A 156 2.74 -13.41 2.92
N SER A 157 3.86 -14.10 2.63
CA SER A 157 4.51 -14.99 3.59
C SER A 157 5.15 -14.27 4.78
N THR A 158 5.38 -12.96 4.70
CA THR A 158 5.90 -12.16 5.82
C THR A 158 4.84 -11.80 6.87
N LEU A 159 3.55 -12.03 6.56
CA LEU A 159 2.41 -11.68 7.39
C LEU A 159 1.66 -12.94 7.84
N ASP A 160 1.05 -12.89 9.01
CA ASP A 160 0.03 -13.87 9.40
C ASP A 160 -1.32 -13.39 8.85
N ILE A 161 -1.72 -13.97 7.72
CA ILE A 161 -2.96 -13.60 7.01
C ILE A 161 -4.16 -14.48 7.39
N THR A 162 -4.07 -15.30 8.43
CA THR A 162 -5.13 -16.21 8.86
C THR A 162 -6.46 -15.46 9.00
N ASP A 163 -7.53 -16.06 8.48
CA ASP A 163 -8.91 -15.53 8.42
C ASP A 163 -9.08 -14.16 7.76
N SER A 164 -8.06 -13.65 7.08
CA SER A 164 -8.16 -12.40 6.32
C SER A 164 -8.80 -12.62 4.93
N ILE A 165 -9.13 -11.51 4.26
CA ILE A 165 -9.61 -11.50 2.88
C ILE A 165 -8.58 -10.78 2.02
N VAL A 166 -7.82 -11.51 1.21
CA VAL A 166 -6.81 -10.95 0.32
C VAL A 166 -7.46 -10.58 -1.02
N SER A 167 -7.39 -9.32 -1.39
CA SER A 167 -7.86 -8.85 -2.69
C SER A 167 -6.69 -8.43 -3.58
N ILE A 168 -6.67 -8.91 -4.82
CA ILE A 168 -5.60 -8.70 -5.79
C ILE A 168 -6.23 -8.38 -7.15
N ASP A 169 -5.56 -7.59 -7.96
CA ASP A 169 -5.95 -7.35 -9.34
C ASP A 169 -5.76 -8.62 -10.22
N ALA A 170 -6.08 -8.52 -11.51
CA ALA A 170 -6.06 -9.67 -12.40
C ALA A 170 -4.65 -10.25 -12.65
N ILE A 171 -3.58 -9.52 -12.40
CA ILE A 171 -2.22 -10.07 -12.53
C ILE A 171 -1.96 -11.18 -11.49
N GLY A 172 -2.55 -11.02 -10.30
CA GLY A 172 -2.51 -12.03 -9.23
C GLY A 172 -3.45 -13.21 -9.41
N CYS A 173 -4.21 -13.28 -10.52
CA CYS A 173 -5.04 -14.44 -10.84
C CYS A 173 -4.17 -15.60 -11.31
N GLN A 174 -3.55 -16.29 -10.36
CA GLN A 174 -2.64 -17.41 -10.58
C GLN A 174 -2.97 -18.55 -9.60
N LYS A 175 -2.93 -19.80 -10.09
CA LYS A 175 -3.23 -20.99 -9.28
C LYS A 175 -2.35 -21.11 -8.04
N ALA A 176 -1.05 -20.81 -8.17
CA ALA A 176 -0.12 -20.85 -7.04
C ALA A 176 -0.45 -19.79 -5.97
N ILE A 177 -0.98 -18.62 -6.36
CA ILE A 177 -1.36 -17.56 -5.42
C ILE A 177 -2.64 -17.95 -4.68
N THR A 178 -3.66 -18.48 -5.39
CA THR A 178 -4.88 -18.96 -4.72
C THR A 178 -4.59 -20.11 -3.76
N GLN A 179 -3.70 -21.02 -4.13
CA GLN A 179 -3.25 -22.12 -3.29
C GLN A 179 -2.58 -21.58 -2.00
N LEU A 180 -1.60 -20.70 -2.13
CA LEU A 180 -0.91 -20.10 -0.96
C LEU A 180 -1.89 -19.44 0.01
N ILE A 181 -2.82 -18.63 -0.50
CA ILE A 181 -3.78 -17.90 0.34
C ILE A 181 -4.63 -18.89 1.14
N VAL A 182 -5.12 -19.95 0.50
CA VAL A 182 -5.96 -20.97 1.15
C VAL A 182 -5.15 -21.82 2.13
N GLU A 183 -3.93 -22.22 1.78
CA GLU A 183 -3.00 -22.93 2.70
C GLU A 183 -2.68 -22.11 3.94
N ARG A 184 -2.67 -20.78 3.83
CA ARG A 184 -2.52 -19.84 4.93
C ARG A 184 -3.84 -19.53 5.66
N GLN A 185 -4.89 -20.33 5.42
CA GLN A 185 -6.23 -20.20 6.03
C GLN A 185 -6.86 -18.82 5.82
N ALA A 186 -6.53 -18.14 4.70
CA ALA A 186 -7.13 -16.89 4.28
C ALA A 186 -8.10 -17.09 3.12
N ASN A 187 -8.89 -16.05 2.84
CA ASN A 187 -9.79 -16.00 1.70
C ASN A 187 -9.27 -15.05 0.63
N TYR A 188 -9.73 -15.22 -0.60
CA TYR A 188 -9.37 -14.33 -1.69
C TYR A 188 -10.56 -13.77 -2.46
N VAL A 189 -10.37 -12.58 -3.03
CA VAL A 189 -11.19 -11.97 -4.08
C VAL A 189 -10.24 -11.43 -5.13
N ILE A 190 -10.11 -12.10 -6.28
CA ILE A 190 -9.10 -11.80 -7.29
C ILE A 190 -9.78 -11.44 -8.61
N GLY A 191 -9.30 -10.35 -9.25
CA GLY A 191 -9.74 -9.96 -10.57
C GLY A 191 -9.46 -11.04 -11.61
N LEU A 192 -10.39 -11.23 -12.56
CA LEU A 192 -10.25 -12.19 -13.64
C LEU A 192 -10.26 -11.46 -14.99
N LYS A 193 -9.26 -11.69 -15.82
CA LYS A 193 -9.13 -11.13 -17.17
C LYS A 193 -8.58 -12.20 -18.12
N SER A 194 -8.35 -11.79 -19.37
CA SER A 194 -7.85 -12.66 -20.46
C SER A 194 -6.43 -13.23 -20.23
N ASN A 195 -5.70 -12.83 -19.18
CA ASN A 195 -4.47 -13.53 -18.78
C ASN A 195 -4.72 -14.96 -18.30
N GLN A 196 -5.99 -15.30 -17.97
CA GLN A 196 -6.50 -16.65 -17.71
C GLN A 196 -7.65 -16.94 -18.69
N ASP A 197 -7.33 -16.99 -19.98
CA ASP A 197 -8.28 -16.96 -21.09
C ASP A 197 -9.37 -18.03 -21.00
N GLY A 198 -9.02 -19.28 -20.73
CA GLY A 198 -9.99 -20.36 -20.60
C GLY A 198 -11.01 -20.14 -19.47
N LEU A 199 -10.55 -19.76 -18.28
CA LEU A 199 -11.42 -19.45 -17.15
C LEU A 199 -12.24 -18.19 -17.40
N TYR A 200 -11.60 -17.14 -17.94
CA TYR A 200 -12.25 -15.87 -18.26
C TYR A 200 -13.41 -16.08 -19.24
N THR A 201 -13.18 -16.78 -20.33
CA THR A 201 -14.19 -17.05 -21.38
C THR A 201 -15.38 -17.82 -20.79
N GLN A 202 -15.13 -18.90 -20.04
CA GLN A 202 -16.19 -19.69 -19.43
C GLN A 202 -17.04 -18.86 -18.46
N VAL A 203 -16.40 -18.05 -17.61
CA VAL A 203 -17.10 -17.18 -16.66
C VAL A 203 -17.87 -16.07 -17.38
N ALA A 204 -17.27 -15.41 -18.38
CA ALA A 204 -17.91 -14.34 -19.14
C ALA A 204 -19.14 -14.85 -19.90
N ASP A 205 -19.01 -15.96 -20.64
CA ASP A 205 -20.09 -16.58 -21.40
C ASP A 205 -21.23 -17.04 -20.50
N TRP A 206 -20.88 -17.58 -19.33
CA TRP A 206 -21.89 -18.03 -18.38
C TRP A 206 -22.72 -16.86 -17.84
N PHE A 207 -22.08 -15.75 -17.41
CA PHE A 207 -22.79 -14.57 -16.96
C PHE A 207 -23.58 -13.91 -18.08
N GLU A 208 -23.08 -13.87 -19.31
CA GLU A 208 -23.82 -13.31 -20.45
C GLU A 208 -25.18 -14.00 -20.68
N ARG A 209 -25.23 -15.32 -20.48
CA ARG A 209 -26.45 -16.12 -20.64
C ARG A 209 -27.38 -16.10 -19.43
N HIS A 210 -26.86 -15.92 -18.21
CA HIS A 210 -27.62 -16.16 -16.99
C HIS A 210 -27.82 -14.92 -16.11
N GLN A 211 -27.12 -13.79 -16.36
CA GLN A 211 -27.16 -12.61 -15.49
C GLN A 211 -28.58 -12.08 -15.23
N SER A 212 -29.48 -12.16 -16.21
CA SER A 212 -30.86 -11.67 -16.09
C SER A 212 -31.73 -12.52 -15.14
N SER A 213 -31.33 -13.77 -14.88
CA SER A 213 -32.04 -14.71 -14.01
C SER A 213 -31.45 -14.79 -12.60
N LEU A 214 -30.36 -14.09 -12.35
CA LEU A 214 -29.66 -14.09 -11.06
C LEU A 214 -30.00 -12.86 -10.22
N GLN A 215 -29.91 -13.03 -8.91
CA GLN A 215 -30.07 -11.91 -7.98
C GLN A 215 -28.89 -10.95 -8.13
N ALA A 216 -29.23 -9.68 -8.42
CA ALA A 216 -28.27 -8.60 -8.55
C ALA A 216 -28.37 -7.64 -7.38
N GLU A 217 -27.22 -7.23 -6.86
CA GLU A 217 -27.11 -6.08 -5.95
C GLU A 217 -26.81 -4.83 -6.77
N ILE A 218 -27.59 -3.76 -6.57
CA ILE A 218 -27.46 -2.52 -7.33
C ILE A 218 -27.20 -1.37 -6.37
N SER A 219 -26.03 -0.75 -6.51
CA SER A 219 -25.68 0.49 -5.83
C SER A 219 -25.67 1.68 -6.80
N ARG A 220 -26.04 2.86 -6.28
CA ARG A 220 -26.00 4.11 -7.04
C ARG A 220 -25.28 5.17 -6.22
N ASP A 221 -24.31 5.81 -6.82
CA ASP A 221 -23.57 6.93 -6.24
C ASP A 221 -23.74 8.17 -7.10
N LEU A 222 -24.01 9.30 -6.42
CA LEU A 222 -24.11 10.63 -7.02
C LEU A 222 -23.13 11.54 -6.29
N GLU A 223 -21.91 11.62 -6.74
CA GLU A 223 -20.88 12.45 -6.11
C GLU A 223 -20.10 13.26 -7.16
N HIS A 224 -19.79 14.51 -6.82
CA HIS A 224 -18.93 15.39 -7.62
C HIS A 224 -19.31 15.50 -9.10
N GLY A 225 -20.61 15.55 -9.42
CA GLY A 225 -21.12 15.65 -10.80
C GLY A 225 -21.02 14.36 -11.62
N ARG A 226 -20.77 13.23 -10.96
CA ARG A 226 -20.73 11.89 -11.57
C ARG A 226 -21.90 11.06 -11.06
N ALA A 227 -22.61 10.41 -11.98
CA ALA A 227 -23.58 9.39 -11.66
C ALA A 227 -22.98 8.01 -11.96
N GLU A 228 -22.86 7.16 -10.96
CA GLU A 228 -22.42 5.77 -11.14
C GLU A 228 -23.50 4.81 -10.67
N LYS A 229 -23.86 3.87 -11.55
CA LYS A 229 -24.66 2.70 -11.20
C LYS A 229 -23.75 1.49 -11.27
N ARG A 230 -23.68 0.72 -10.20
CA ARG A 230 -22.92 -0.53 -10.14
C ARG A 230 -23.87 -1.69 -9.87
N THR A 231 -23.76 -2.73 -10.68
CA THR A 231 -24.49 -3.98 -10.52
C THR A 231 -23.49 -5.08 -10.18
N VAL A 232 -23.73 -5.81 -9.12
CA VAL A 232 -22.90 -6.93 -8.67
C VAL A 232 -23.76 -8.20 -8.66
N ILE A 233 -23.29 -9.25 -9.31
CA ILE A 233 -23.92 -10.57 -9.33
C ILE A 233 -22.90 -11.60 -8.87
N LEU A 234 -23.27 -12.43 -7.90
CA LEU A 234 -22.45 -13.53 -7.38
C LEU A 234 -23.10 -14.86 -7.73
N SER A 235 -22.28 -15.83 -8.12
CA SER A 235 -22.70 -17.21 -8.31
C SER A 235 -21.75 -18.19 -7.64
N GLU A 236 -22.30 -19.11 -6.89
CA GLU A 236 -21.60 -20.29 -6.33
C GLU A 236 -21.74 -21.53 -7.22
N LYS A 237 -22.47 -21.42 -8.34
CA LYS A 237 -22.56 -22.51 -9.34
C LYS A 237 -21.30 -22.48 -10.18
N LEU A 238 -20.47 -23.53 -10.06
CA LEU A 238 -19.16 -23.64 -10.71
C LEU A 238 -19.07 -24.79 -11.72
N ASN A 239 -20.16 -25.55 -11.92
CA ASN A 239 -20.21 -26.74 -12.76
C ASN A 239 -20.00 -26.45 -14.26
N PHE A 240 -19.93 -25.20 -14.66
CA PHE A 240 -19.64 -24.78 -16.04
C PHE A 240 -18.14 -24.47 -16.24
N ILE A 241 -17.31 -24.54 -15.19
CA ILE A 241 -15.88 -24.33 -15.27
C ILE A 241 -15.18 -25.68 -15.32
N ASP A 242 -14.61 -26.03 -16.48
CA ASP A 242 -14.02 -27.35 -16.75
C ASP A 242 -12.88 -27.70 -15.78
N ALA A 243 -12.07 -26.72 -15.41
CA ALA A 243 -10.89 -26.87 -14.54
C ALA A 243 -11.06 -26.20 -13.16
N ALA A 244 -12.29 -26.13 -12.63
CA ALA A 244 -12.58 -25.47 -11.34
C ALA A 244 -11.73 -26.03 -10.19
N GLN A 245 -11.46 -27.35 -10.18
CA GLN A 245 -10.65 -28.04 -9.16
C GLN A 245 -9.17 -27.62 -9.16
N GLU A 246 -8.68 -27.03 -10.25
CA GLU A 246 -7.30 -26.52 -10.30
C GLU A 246 -7.12 -25.17 -9.58
N TRP A 247 -8.24 -24.52 -9.27
CA TRP A 247 -8.28 -23.26 -8.52
C TRP A 247 -8.59 -23.54 -7.06
N VAL A 248 -7.56 -23.74 -6.26
CA VAL A 248 -7.70 -24.12 -4.86
C VAL A 248 -8.61 -23.12 -4.12
N GLY A 249 -9.63 -23.66 -3.46
CA GLY A 249 -10.59 -22.87 -2.70
C GLY A 249 -11.58 -22.06 -3.52
N LEU A 250 -11.65 -22.19 -4.85
CA LEU A 250 -12.67 -21.52 -5.66
C LEU A 250 -14.08 -21.95 -5.24
N LYS A 251 -14.88 -20.99 -4.77
CA LYS A 251 -16.26 -21.21 -4.31
C LYS A 251 -17.28 -20.31 -4.98
N SER A 252 -16.86 -19.16 -5.51
CA SER A 252 -17.77 -18.26 -6.20
C SER A 252 -17.08 -17.51 -7.33
N VAL A 253 -17.87 -17.12 -8.32
CA VAL A 253 -17.51 -16.17 -9.38
C VAL A 253 -18.42 -14.97 -9.32
N ILE A 254 -17.85 -13.80 -9.65
CA ILE A 254 -18.55 -12.53 -9.49
C ILE A 254 -18.47 -11.74 -10.81
N TYR A 255 -19.62 -11.17 -11.19
CA TYR A 255 -19.75 -10.18 -12.25
C TYR A 255 -20.02 -8.81 -11.67
N VAL A 256 -19.29 -7.83 -12.14
CA VAL A 256 -19.48 -6.41 -11.79
C VAL A 256 -19.64 -5.60 -13.05
N GLU A 257 -20.78 -4.94 -13.19
CA GLU A 257 -21.02 -3.94 -14.22
C GLU A 257 -21.03 -2.55 -13.58
N SER A 258 -20.23 -1.64 -14.12
CA SER A 258 -20.22 -0.23 -13.71
C SER A 258 -20.62 0.62 -14.90
N SER A 259 -21.70 1.35 -14.75
CA SER A 259 -22.24 2.33 -15.69
C SER A 259 -22.01 3.74 -15.11
N ARG A 260 -21.18 4.53 -15.78
CA ARG A 260 -20.78 5.88 -15.32
C ARG A 260 -21.17 6.92 -16.36
N TRP A 261 -21.73 8.02 -15.88
CA TRP A 261 -21.97 9.22 -16.65
C TRP A 261 -20.99 10.31 -16.20
N VAL A 262 -20.09 10.71 -17.12
CA VAL A 262 -19.10 11.76 -16.88
C VAL A 262 -19.18 12.73 -18.04
N ASN A 263 -19.47 14.01 -17.77
CA ASN A 263 -19.54 15.05 -18.80
C ASN A 263 -20.42 14.66 -20.01
N GLN A 264 -21.60 14.06 -19.74
CA GLN A 264 -22.56 13.57 -20.75
C GLN A 264 -22.10 12.31 -21.54
N GLU A 265 -20.92 11.79 -21.29
CA GLU A 265 -20.47 10.53 -21.86
C GLU A 265 -20.86 9.36 -20.97
N HIS A 266 -21.39 8.31 -21.57
CA HIS A 266 -21.74 7.06 -20.90
C HIS A 266 -20.60 6.05 -21.06
N GLN A 267 -20.03 5.63 -19.96
CA GLN A 267 -18.99 4.59 -19.90
C GLN A 267 -19.55 3.35 -19.22
N LEU A 268 -19.50 2.22 -19.93
CA LEU A 268 -19.88 0.91 -19.42
C LEU A 268 -18.63 0.04 -19.27
N SER A 269 -18.43 -0.56 -18.11
CA SER A 269 -17.35 -1.52 -17.87
C SER A 269 -17.88 -2.79 -17.24
N LYS A 270 -17.45 -3.94 -17.75
CA LYS A 270 -17.73 -5.28 -17.22
C LYS A 270 -16.45 -5.86 -16.64
N ARG A 271 -16.53 -6.43 -15.45
CA ARG A 271 -15.38 -7.05 -14.77
C ARG A 271 -15.81 -8.35 -14.13
N TYR A 272 -14.91 -9.32 -14.10
CA TYR A 272 -15.13 -10.62 -13.50
C TYR A 272 -14.11 -10.87 -12.39
N TYR A 273 -14.51 -11.67 -11.41
CA TYR A 273 -13.67 -12.03 -10.27
C TYR A 273 -13.89 -13.47 -9.90
N ILE A 274 -12.87 -14.06 -9.28
CA ILE A 274 -12.94 -15.37 -8.62
C ILE A 274 -12.77 -15.18 -7.12
N SER A 275 -13.40 -16.03 -6.31
CA SER A 275 -13.34 -15.91 -4.86
C SER A 275 -13.44 -17.25 -4.15
N SER A 276 -12.77 -17.35 -3.00
CA SER A 276 -12.92 -18.48 -2.06
C SER A 276 -14.03 -18.25 -1.03
N LEU A 277 -14.70 -17.13 -1.07
CA LEU A 277 -15.82 -16.83 -0.17
C LEU A 277 -17.06 -17.64 -0.59
N ALA A 278 -17.70 -18.30 0.39
CA ALA A 278 -18.97 -19.00 0.24
C ALA A 278 -19.97 -18.49 1.27
N GLY A 279 -21.27 -18.47 0.91
CA GLY A 279 -22.33 -17.98 1.79
C GLY A 279 -22.34 -16.45 1.95
N TYR A 280 -21.58 -15.72 1.15
CA TYR A 280 -21.57 -14.26 1.13
C TYR A 280 -22.62 -13.73 0.15
N TRP A 281 -23.17 -12.57 0.48
CA TRP A 281 -24.12 -11.87 -0.40
C TRP A 281 -23.35 -11.03 -1.42
N ALA A 282 -23.93 -10.81 -2.58
CA ALA A 282 -23.35 -10.00 -3.65
C ALA A 282 -22.93 -8.59 -3.16
N ALA A 283 -23.70 -8.00 -2.25
CA ALA A 283 -23.38 -6.72 -1.61
C ALA A 283 -22.07 -6.74 -0.84
N GLN A 284 -21.83 -7.79 -0.04
CA GLN A 284 -20.61 -7.92 0.77
C GLN A 284 -19.36 -8.09 -0.12
N VAL A 285 -19.44 -8.98 -1.12
CA VAL A 285 -18.32 -9.19 -2.04
C VAL A 285 -18.09 -7.97 -2.93
N GLY A 286 -19.18 -7.33 -3.37
CA GLY A 286 -19.11 -6.05 -4.09
C GLY A 286 -18.42 -4.95 -3.28
N HIS A 287 -18.58 -4.96 -1.96
CA HIS A 287 -17.91 -4.05 -1.05
C HIS A 287 -16.39 -4.30 -1.01
N PHE A 288 -15.93 -5.57 -0.91
CA PHE A 288 -14.50 -5.91 -1.00
C PHE A 288 -13.90 -5.50 -2.34
N ILE A 289 -14.61 -5.73 -3.45
CA ILE A 289 -14.17 -5.32 -4.78
C ILE A 289 -14.05 -3.80 -4.89
N ARG A 290 -15.01 -3.05 -4.34
CA ARG A 290 -14.96 -1.58 -4.34
C ARG A 290 -13.80 -1.05 -3.50
N ARG A 291 -13.60 -1.62 -2.32
CA ARG A 291 -12.53 -1.23 -1.40
C ARG A 291 -11.13 -1.56 -1.93
N HIS A 292 -11.00 -2.58 -2.78
CA HIS A 292 -9.73 -2.86 -3.44
C HIS A 292 -9.15 -1.62 -4.15
N TRP A 293 -9.98 -0.82 -4.79
CA TRP A 293 -9.58 0.45 -5.42
C TRP A 293 -9.25 1.56 -4.41
N GLY A 294 -9.50 1.31 -3.13
CA GLY A 294 -9.14 2.24 -2.05
C GLY A 294 -7.64 2.47 -1.96
N ILE A 295 -6.80 1.49 -2.27
CA ILE A 295 -5.34 1.63 -2.23
C ILE A 295 -4.86 2.72 -3.20
N GLU A 296 -5.44 2.82 -4.40
CA GLU A 296 -5.08 3.86 -5.37
C GLU A 296 -5.39 5.26 -4.84
N ASN A 297 -6.57 5.44 -4.20
CA ASN A 297 -7.03 6.73 -3.72
C ASN A 297 -6.48 7.12 -2.35
N GLN A 298 -6.19 6.15 -1.49
CA GLN A 298 -5.82 6.39 -0.09
C GLN A 298 -4.31 6.24 0.17
N GLN A 299 -3.61 5.38 -0.58
CA GLN A 299 -2.17 5.24 -0.47
C GLN A 299 -1.45 5.89 -1.66
N HIS A 300 -1.67 5.42 -2.89
CA HIS A 300 -0.89 5.84 -4.05
C HIS A 300 -1.09 7.33 -4.35
N TRP A 301 -2.32 7.81 -4.38
CA TRP A 301 -2.60 9.23 -4.59
C TRP A 301 -1.95 10.12 -3.53
N HIS A 302 -1.99 9.71 -2.25
CA HIS A 302 -1.35 10.49 -1.19
C HIS A 302 0.17 10.47 -1.28
N LEU A 303 0.77 9.32 -1.63
CA LEU A 303 2.21 9.28 -1.88
C LEU A 303 2.61 10.23 -3.02
N ASP A 304 1.82 10.29 -4.11
CA ASP A 304 2.11 11.16 -5.26
C ASP A 304 1.78 12.64 -5.01
N VAL A 305 0.60 12.92 -4.46
CA VAL A 305 0.09 14.31 -4.38
C VAL A 305 0.42 14.97 -3.03
N THR A 306 0.41 14.18 -1.94
CA THR A 306 0.68 14.73 -0.60
C THR A 306 2.17 14.68 -0.24
N PHE A 307 2.90 13.66 -0.69
CA PHE A 307 4.33 13.48 -0.43
C PHE A 307 5.23 13.73 -1.64
N ASN A 308 4.66 14.08 -2.79
CA ASN A 308 5.37 14.32 -4.05
C ASN A 308 6.35 13.19 -4.44
N GLU A 309 5.97 11.93 -4.22
CA GLU A 309 6.83 10.77 -4.44
C GLU A 309 7.30 10.66 -5.90
N ASP A 310 6.40 10.89 -6.85
CA ASP A 310 6.72 10.87 -8.28
C ASP A 310 7.62 12.04 -8.72
N GLY A 311 7.63 13.16 -7.98
CA GLY A 311 8.54 14.31 -8.19
C GLY A 311 9.92 14.14 -7.55
N CYS A 312 10.12 13.13 -6.72
CA CYS A 312 11.37 12.92 -5.98
C CYS A 312 12.55 12.60 -6.92
N GLN A 313 13.64 13.38 -6.82
CA GLN A 313 14.85 13.25 -7.64
C GLN A 313 15.90 12.30 -7.05
N VAL A 314 15.65 11.68 -5.91
CA VAL A 314 16.54 10.71 -5.28
C VAL A 314 16.40 9.37 -6.01
N ARG A 315 17.45 8.97 -6.77
CA ARG A 315 17.40 7.86 -7.73
C ARG A 315 18.44 6.77 -7.49
N LYS A 316 19.46 7.04 -6.65
CA LYS A 316 20.65 6.17 -6.56
C LYS A 316 20.49 5.09 -5.50
N ASP A 317 20.97 3.89 -5.83
CA ASP A 317 21.12 2.73 -4.94
C ASP A 317 19.80 2.38 -4.21
N HIS A 318 19.81 2.24 -2.89
CA HIS A 318 18.64 1.89 -2.09
C HIS A 318 17.76 3.09 -1.67
N ALA A 319 18.22 4.33 -1.91
CA ALA A 319 17.54 5.52 -1.39
C ALA A 319 16.08 5.65 -1.84
N PRO A 320 15.68 5.39 -3.12
CA PRO A 320 14.26 5.47 -3.51
C PRO A 320 13.38 4.52 -2.73
N ARG A 321 13.83 3.26 -2.53
CA ARG A 321 13.10 2.24 -1.80
C ARG A 321 12.98 2.57 -0.31
N ASN A 322 14.06 3.03 0.30
CA ASN A 322 14.08 3.44 1.69
C ASN A 322 13.18 4.64 1.96
N LEU A 323 13.21 5.66 1.08
CA LEU A 323 12.33 6.83 1.20
C LEU A 323 10.85 6.47 1.06
N THR A 324 10.49 5.53 0.16
CA THR A 324 9.12 5.03 0.06
C THR A 324 8.66 4.39 1.37
N THR A 325 9.53 3.66 2.09
CA THR A 325 9.20 3.09 3.40
C THR A 325 8.92 4.18 4.42
N ILE A 326 9.78 5.20 4.51
CA ILE A 326 9.59 6.34 5.43
C ILE A 326 8.30 7.11 5.09
N ARG A 327 8.01 7.37 3.80
CA ARG A 327 6.77 8.02 3.39
C ARG A 327 5.52 7.21 3.79
N LYS A 328 5.58 5.90 3.71
CA LYS A 328 4.46 5.02 4.13
C LYS A 328 4.28 5.01 5.65
N LEU A 329 5.37 5.06 6.43
CA LEU A 329 5.31 5.26 7.88
C LEU A 329 4.66 6.62 8.19
N ALA A 330 5.15 7.70 7.60
CA ALA A 330 4.59 9.04 7.77
C ALA A 330 3.10 9.10 7.36
N LEU A 331 2.74 8.50 6.22
CA LEU A 331 1.34 8.41 5.76
C LEU A 331 0.47 7.66 6.77
N GLY A 332 0.96 6.56 7.32
CA GLY A 332 0.26 5.79 8.36
C GLY A 332 -0.02 6.63 9.60
N LEU A 333 0.98 7.34 10.13
CA LEU A 333 0.85 8.23 11.29
C LEU A 333 -0.17 9.33 11.06
N ILE A 334 -0.04 10.10 9.98
CA ILE A 334 -0.97 11.21 9.70
C ILE A 334 -2.39 10.75 9.37
N SER A 335 -2.55 9.56 8.77
CA SER A 335 -3.86 9.01 8.41
C SER A 335 -4.66 8.61 9.66
N ARG A 336 -4.00 8.07 10.66
CA ARG A 336 -4.61 7.59 11.91
C ARG A 336 -4.88 8.70 12.92
N HIS A 337 -4.20 9.81 12.83
CA HIS A 337 -4.41 10.93 13.74
C HIS A 337 -5.85 11.46 13.65
N PRO A 338 -6.56 11.67 14.80
CA PRO A 338 -8.00 11.95 14.85
C PRO A 338 -8.42 13.32 14.31
N ALA A 339 -7.49 14.26 14.11
CA ALA A 339 -7.80 15.60 13.61
C ALA A 339 -8.55 15.55 12.27
N LYS A 340 -9.72 16.17 12.20
CA LYS A 340 -10.63 16.19 11.04
C LYS A 340 -10.20 17.25 10.00
N ILE A 341 -8.96 17.20 9.54
CA ILE A 341 -8.39 18.03 8.48
C ILE A 341 -7.72 17.14 7.43
N SER A 342 -7.53 17.64 6.19
CA SER A 342 -6.86 16.84 5.14
C SER A 342 -5.43 16.49 5.52
N LEU A 343 -4.90 15.38 4.97
CA LEU A 343 -3.54 14.90 5.28
C LEU A 343 -2.49 15.97 4.94
N LYS A 344 -2.62 16.67 3.81
CA LYS A 344 -1.75 17.80 3.48
C LYS A 344 -1.80 18.91 4.53
N ARG A 345 -2.97 19.20 5.10
CA ARG A 345 -3.09 20.18 6.18
C ARG A 345 -2.49 19.69 7.50
N LYS A 346 -2.54 18.38 7.78
CA LYS A 346 -1.89 17.79 8.95
C LYS A 346 -0.36 17.96 8.86
N ARG A 347 0.24 17.68 7.70
CA ARG A 347 1.69 17.90 7.46
C ARG A 347 2.07 19.36 7.66
N LYS A 348 1.32 20.28 7.05
CA LYS A 348 1.54 21.75 7.25
C LYS A 348 1.28 22.21 8.67
N LYS A 349 0.44 21.53 9.43
CA LYS A 349 0.25 21.84 10.85
C LYS A 349 1.45 21.35 11.65
N ALA A 350 1.91 20.12 11.45
CA ALA A 350 3.08 19.58 12.11
C ALA A 350 4.35 20.45 11.90
N ALA A 351 4.52 21.02 10.70
CA ALA A 351 5.64 21.93 10.41
C ALA A 351 5.65 23.22 11.26
N ARG A 352 4.50 23.63 11.84
CA ARG A 352 4.33 24.91 12.55
C ARG A 352 3.95 24.77 14.01
N ASP A 353 3.59 23.57 14.44
CA ASP A 353 3.02 23.24 15.74
C ASP A 353 3.76 21.98 16.24
N ASP A 354 4.73 22.21 17.12
CA ASP A 354 5.62 21.17 17.61
C ASP A 354 4.87 20.17 18.50
N GLU A 355 3.86 20.62 19.27
CA GLU A 355 2.99 19.73 20.04
C GLU A 355 2.25 18.76 19.11
N PHE A 356 1.75 19.25 17.97
CA PHE A 356 1.08 18.41 16.98
C PHE A 356 2.03 17.39 16.32
N LEU A 357 3.30 17.77 16.10
CA LEU A 357 4.32 16.81 15.64
C LEU A 357 4.53 15.71 16.67
N ILE A 358 4.69 16.07 17.94
CA ILE A 358 4.85 15.09 19.02
C ILE A 358 3.62 14.19 19.15
N GLU A 359 2.38 14.72 19.01
CA GLU A 359 1.16 13.91 18.97
C GLU A 359 1.20 12.86 17.83
N LEU A 360 1.73 13.23 16.64
CA LEU A 360 1.91 12.28 15.53
C LEU A 360 2.94 11.21 15.88
N LEU A 361 4.09 11.58 16.44
CA LEU A 361 5.16 10.66 16.79
C LEU A 361 4.74 9.71 17.93
N ASN A 362 3.95 10.17 18.89
CA ASN A 362 3.43 9.35 19.99
C ASN A 362 2.56 8.18 19.52
N GLN A 363 2.08 8.18 18.26
CA GLN A 363 1.39 7.02 17.67
C GLN A 363 2.36 5.89 17.27
N LEU A 364 3.67 6.11 17.35
CA LEU A 364 4.69 5.06 17.24
C LEU A 364 4.81 4.25 18.53
N ASN A 365 4.42 4.86 19.67
CA ASN A 365 4.40 4.22 20.98
C ASN A 365 3.14 3.35 21.08
N ILE A 366 3.31 2.03 21.11
CA ILE A 366 2.22 1.06 21.27
C ILE A 366 2.46 0.27 22.56
#